data_d5004a268b8ef5fd1ed528019ebc742f
#
_entry.id   d5004a268b8ef5fd1ed528019ebc742f
#
_cell.length_a   1.000
_cell.length_b   1.000
_cell.length_c   1.000
_cell.angle_alpha   90.00
_cell.angle_beta   90.00
_cell.angle_gamma   90.00
#
_symmetry.space_group_name_H-M   'P 1'
#
loop_
_entity.id
_entity.type
_entity.pdbx_description
1 polymer ?
#
loop_
_entity_poly.entity_id
_entity_poly.type
_entity_poly.pdbx_seq_one_letter_code
_entity_poly.pdbx_strand_id
1 'polypeptide(L)' 'MINIIYNNEVIDTANNINEALYLKKEYELAFHTTGIEIEINF' A
#
# COMPACT_ATOMS: atom_id res chain seq x y z
N MET A 1 1.98 -7.39 -10.27
CA MET A 1 2.61 -6.74 -9.10
C MET A 1 1.66 -5.72 -8.51
N ILE A 2 1.64 -5.61 -7.20
CA ILE A 2 0.80 -4.64 -6.50
C ILE A 2 1.70 -3.69 -5.74
N ASN A 3 1.56 -2.39 -6.02
CA ASN A 3 2.36 -1.36 -5.36
C ASN A 3 1.56 -0.69 -4.26
N ILE A 4 2.23 -0.41 -3.15
CA ILE A 4 1.69 0.38 -2.06
C ILE A 4 2.29 1.78 -2.21
N ILE A 5 1.43 2.80 -2.30
CA ILE A 5 1.84 4.15 -2.67
C ILE A 5 1.43 5.14 -1.58
N TYR A 6 2.34 6.03 -1.25
CA TYR A 6 2.07 7.15 -0.35
C TYR A 6 2.77 8.39 -0.88
N ASN A 7 2.03 9.50 -1.00
CA ASN A 7 2.54 10.77 -1.55
C ASN A 7 3.18 10.60 -2.92
N ASN A 8 2.52 9.84 -3.80
CA ASN A 8 2.98 9.55 -5.17
C ASN A 8 4.28 8.75 -5.23
N GLU A 9 4.65 8.11 -4.12
CA GLU A 9 5.87 7.31 -4.06
C GLU A 9 5.52 5.86 -3.69
N VAL A 10 6.13 4.90 -4.40
CA VAL A 10 5.97 3.49 -4.07
C VAL A 10 6.79 3.20 -2.81
N ILE A 11 6.11 2.87 -1.72
CA ILE A 11 6.78 2.61 -0.44
C ILE A 11 6.94 1.12 -0.15
N ASP A 12 6.17 0.27 -0.85
CA ASP A 12 6.26 -1.18 -0.67
C ASP A 12 5.56 -1.88 -1.83
N THR A 13 5.72 -3.19 -1.90
CA THR A 13 5.03 -4.03 -2.88
C THR A 13 4.38 -5.21 -2.19
N ALA A 14 3.35 -5.78 -2.82
CA ALA A 14 2.63 -6.93 -2.30
C ALA A 14 2.49 -8.01 -3.37
N ASN A 15 2.38 -9.26 -2.95
CA ASN A 15 2.27 -10.41 -3.84
C ASN A 15 0.82 -10.71 -4.22
N ASN A 16 -0.13 -10.28 -3.40
CA ASN A 16 -1.55 -10.52 -3.64
C ASN A 16 -2.38 -9.43 -2.94
N ILE A 17 -3.68 -9.42 -3.23
CA ILE A 17 -4.58 -8.40 -2.68
C ILE A 17 -4.69 -8.46 -1.16
N ASN A 18 -4.73 -9.66 -0.58
CA ASN A 18 -4.83 -9.79 0.87
C ASN A 18 -3.62 -9.17 1.57
N GLU A 19 -2.42 -9.42 1.03
CA GLU A 19 -1.20 -8.83 1.55
C GLU A 19 -1.21 -7.31 1.36
N ALA A 20 -1.69 -6.83 0.21
CA ALA A 20 -1.77 -5.40 -0.07
C ALA A 20 -2.69 -4.68 0.93
N LEU A 21 -3.85 -5.26 1.23
CA LEU A 21 -4.77 -4.69 2.21
C LEU A 21 -4.19 -4.67 3.61
N TYR A 22 -3.46 -5.71 3.97
CA TYR A 22 -2.77 -5.77 5.25
C TYR A 22 -1.70 -4.68 5.35
N LEU A 23 -0.86 -4.56 4.31
CA LEU A 23 0.20 -3.54 4.29
C LEU A 23 -0.38 -2.12 4.31
N LYS A 24 -1.46 -1.90 3.56
CA LYS A 24 -2.14 -0.60 3.55
C LYS A 24 -2.54 -0.21 4.97
N LYS A 25 -3.18 -1.13 5.70
CA LYS A 25 -3.62 -0.87 7.07
C LYS A 25 -2.44 -0.58 7.99
N GLU A 26 -1.37 -1.36 7.87
CA GLU A 26 -0.17 -1.18 8.71
C GLU A 26 0.49 0.18 8.47
N TYR A 27 0.62 0.57 7.21
CA TYR A 27 1.21 1.87 6.88
C TYR A 27 0.29 3.02 7.30
N GLU A 28 -1.02 2.86 7.18
CA GLU A 28 -1.95 3.88 7.65
C GLU A 28 -1.80 4.13 9.15
N LEU A 29 -1.61 3.07 9.92
CA LEU A 29 -1.37 3.20 11.35
C LEU A 29 -0.01 3.82 11.64
N ALA A 30 1.03 3.36 10.94
CA ALA A 30 2.40 3.83 11.17
C ALA A 30 2.57 5.31 10.83
N PHE A 31 1.93 5.78 9.76
CA PHE A 31 2.05 7.16 9.29
C PHE A 31 0.93 8.06 9.79
N HIS A 32 -0.03 7.53 10.54
CA HIS A 32 -1.22 8.26 11.00
C HIS A 32 -1.95 8.94 9.84
N THR A 33 -2.18 8.18 8.77
CA THR A 33 -2.77 8.72 7.55
C THR A 33 -3.82 7.77 6.99
N THR A 34 -4.74 8.30 6.17
CA THR A 34 -5.65 7.50 5.35
C THR A 34 -5.28 7.58 3.87
N GLY A 35 -4.11 8.15 3.56
CA GLY A 35 -3.69 8.44 2.19
C GLY A 35 -2.87 7.34 1.53
N ILE A 36 -2.87 6.12 2.06
CA ILE A 36 -2.15 5.00 1.44
C ILE A 36 -2.99 4.47 0.27
N GLU A 37 -2.36 4.35 -0.90
CA GLU A 37 -3.03 3.88 -2.12
C GLU A 37 -2.48 2.54 -2.56
N ILE A 38 -3.32 1.77 -3.25
CA ILE A 38 -2.93 0.48 -3.83
C ILE A 38 -3.02 0.60 -5.35
N GLU A 39 -1.93 0.26 -6.04
CA GLU A 39 -1.89 0.24 -7.51
C GLU A 39 -1.65 -1.18 -7.97
N ILE A 40 -2.55 -1.68 -8.80
CA ILE A 40 -2.42 -3.03 -9.36
C ILE A 40 -1.88 -2.92 -10.78
N ASN A 41 -0.71 -3.52 -11.01
CA ASN A 41 -0.09 -3.59 -12.34
C ASN A 41 -0.25 -5.00 -12.90
N PHE A 42 -0.82 -5.09 -14.08
CA PHE A 42 -0.98 -6.37 -14.79
C PHE A 42 0.13 -6.57 -15.81
#